data_79eeb0e28cd1f33f404860d25b9eb6cb
#
_entry.id   79eeb0e28cd1f33f404860d25b9eb6cb
#
_cell.length_a   1.000
_cell.length_b   1.000
_cell.length_c   1.000
_cell.angle_alpha   90.00
_cell.angle_beta   90.00
_cell.angle_gamma   90.00
#
_symmetry.space_group_name_H-M   'P 1'
#
loop_
_entity.id
_entity.type
_entity.pdbx_description
1 polymer ?
#
loop_
_entity_poly.entity_id
_entity_poly.type
_entity_poly.pdbx_seq_one_letter_code
_entity_poly.pdbx_strand_id
1 'polypeptide(L)'
;IHANCDCEFAVRFSREFDVSGYDPEAYLRQYRDAGSDVNAMRRIDYAARKDVINAQKRAAYAAQAYRKDRGAVSEISLIRRSEEFKLSVRQVESYKTPVYVSEQATIKPKALHKINQNTEKALEQWGVSLDRKPKIIVVGDNELRGAVGIYDPCENVVYYAESVGKKTVQDASGGSGAIEAHEMWHMKQAEDFRQSGWVITRENRAEYLDALCQKCKGRIDKLGITRDNVRELSQYAADMYLGERFDEVEAEFMSLRRRK
;
A
#
# COMPACT_ATOMS: atom_id res chain seq x y z
N ILE A 1 25.25 24.04 13.22
CA ILE A 1 24.18 23.24 13.85
C ILE A 1 23.48 22.54 12.71
N HIS A 2 23.57 21.22 12.63
CA HIS A 2 22.93 20.43 11.61
C HIS A 2 21.53 20.03 12.06
N ALA A 3 20.52 20.29 11.25
CA ALA A 3 19.18 19.76 11.48
C ALA A 3 19.24 18.21 11.51
N ASN A 4 18.78 17.58 12.56
CA ASN A 4 18.84 16.14 12.87
C ASN A 4 20.19 15.62 13.42
N CYS A 5 20.96 16.44 14.08
CA CYS A 5 22.11 16.00 14.85
C CYS A 5 21.73 15.94 16.33
N ASP A 6 21.87 14.78 16.97
CA ASP A 6 21.77 14.62 18.43
C ASP A 6 23.10 15.03 19.09
N CYS A 7 23.65 16.19 18.67
CA CYS A 7 24.89 16.68 19.19
C CYS A 7 24.63 17.46 20.48
N GLU A 8 25.09 16.93 21.59
CA GLU A 8 25.21 17.69 22.83
C GLU A 8 26.52 18.49 22.84
N PHE A 9 26.41 19.76 23.19
CA PHE A 9 27.59 20.62 23.36
C PHE A 9 27.95 20.68 24.86
N ALA A 10 29.11 20.15 25.19
CA ALA A 10 29.69 20.37 26.50
C ALA A 10 30.73 21.48 26.43
N VAL A 11 30.45 22.63 27.06
CA VAL A 11 31.45 23.74 27.21
C VAL A 11 32.29 23.43 28.43
N ARG A 12 33.60 23.30 28.26
CA ARG A 12 34.57 23.00 29.32
C ARG A 12 35.64 24.06 29.36
N PHE A 13 36.01 24.46 30.54
CA PHE A 13 37.02 25.46 30.81
C PHE A 13 38.34 24.89 31.36
N SER A 14 38.43 23.55 31.50
CA SER A 14 39.66 22.87 31.93
C SER A 14 40.13 21.87 30.87
N ARG A 15 41.42 21.53 30.91
CA ARG A 15 42.06 20.54 30.03
C ARG A 15 41.74 19.10 30.43
N GLU A 16 41.30 18.89 31.70
CA GLU A 16 40.91 17.61 32.23
C GLU A 16 39.40 17.56 32.25
N PHE A 17 38.83 16.67 31.46
CA PHE A 17 37.36 16.43 31.48
C PHE A 17 37.06 14.96 31.20
N ASP A 18 36.10 14.47 31.91
CA ASP A 18 35.49 13.20 31.67
C ASP A 18 34.06 13.45 31.21
N VAL A 19 33.71 12.87 30.05
CA VAL A 19 32.34 12.90 29.53
C VAL A 19 31.89 11.44 29.46
N SER A 20 30.84 11.14 30.19
CA SER A 20 30.31 9.76 30.23
C SER A 20 30.04 9.23 28.82
N GLY A 21 30.64 8.09 28.49
CA GLY A 21 30.52 7.45 27.18
C GLY A 21 31.44 8.04 26.09
N TYR A 22 32.32 9.01 26.41
CA TYR A 22 33.30 9.53 25.48
C TYR A 22 34.69 8.99 25.79
N ASP A 23 35.27 8.21 24.88
CA ASP A 23 36.65 7.71 24.91
C ASP A 23 37.46 8.43 23.82
N PRO A 24 38.25 9.44 24.19
CA PRO A 24 39.03 10.22 23.22
C PRO A 24 40.08 9.38 22.48
N GLU A 25 40.65 8.34 23.14
CA GLU A 25 41.62 7.48 22.51
C GLU A 25 40.98 6.55 21.48
N ALA A 26 39.80 6.01 21.77
CA ALA A 26 39.02 5.21 20.82
C ALA A 26 38.64 6.05 19.60
N TYR A 27 38.24 7.31 19.80
CA TYR A 27 37.94 8.24 18.68
C TYR A 27 39.20 8.56 17.86
N LEU A 28 40.31 8.75 18.50
CA LEU A 28 41.60 9.04 17.80
C LEU A 28 42.06 7.80 17.00
N ARG A 29 41.90 6.60 17.51
CA ARG A 29 42.15 5.36 16.78
C ARG A 29 41.26 5.29 15.53
N GLN A 30 39.94 5.41 15.68
CA GLN A 30 39.00 5.42 14.55
C GLN A 30 39.33 6.45 13.49
N TYR A 31 39.73 7.65 13.90
CA TYR A 31 40.13 8.72 13.00
C TYR A 31 41.39 8.33 12.18
N ARG A 32 42.40 7.75 12.83
CA ARG A 32 43.62 7.28 12.16
C ARG A 32 43.33 6.11 11.21
N ASP A 33 42.52 5.14 11.65
CA ASP A 33 42.13 3.99 10.84
C ASP A 33 41.30 4.41 9.60
N ALA A 34 40.60 5.50 9.69
CA ALA A 34 39.89 6.12 8.55
C ALA A 34 40.77 7.01 7.68
N GLY A 35 42.10 6.91 7.80
CA GLY A 35 43.05 7.71 7.01
C GLY A 35 43.08 9.18 7.39
N SER A 36 42.76 9.51 8.65
CA SER A 36 42.67 10.88 9.17
C SER A 36 41.62 11.75 8.45
N ASP A 37 40.58 11.12 7.91
CA ASP A 37 39.42 11.78 7.30
C ASP A 37 38.18 11.58 8.16
N VAL A 38 37.64 12.68 8.70
CA VAL A 38 36.45 12.70 9.53
C VAL A 38 35.23 12.16 8.78
N ASN A 39 35.12 12.44 7.47
CA ASN A 39 33.98 11.94 6.68
C ASN A 39 34.10 10.44 6.39
N ALA A 40 35.32 9.93 6.22
CA ALA A 40 35.57 8.49 6.11
C ALA A 40 35.23 7.79 7.42
N MET A 41 35.66 8.31 8.57
CA MET A 41 35.32 7.80 9.89
C MET A 41 33.78 7.75 10.10
N ARG A 42 33.09 8.84 9.77
CA ARG A 42 31.60 8.88 9.86
C ARG A 42 30.92 7.88 8.94
N ARG A 43 31.44 7.64 7.75
CA ARG A 43 30.91 6.62 6.82
C ARG A 43 31.06 5.21 7.38
N ILE A 44 32.21 4.90 7.98
CA ILE A 44 32.48 3.60 8.62
C ILE A 44 31.53 3.38 9.80
N ASP A 45 31.43 4.38 10.70
CA ASP A 45 30.55 4.33 11.86
C ASP A 45 29.07 4.21 11.44
N TYR A 46 28.64 4.99 10.43
CA TYR A 46 27.29 4.88 9.90
C TYR A 46 27.03 3.50 9.27
N ALA A 47 27.98 2.95 8.52
CA ALA A 47 27.84 1.63 7.90
C ALA A 47 27.68 0.53 8.97
N ALA A 48 28.47 0.59 10.06
CA ALA A 48 28.39 -0.35 11.17
C ALA A 48 27.05 -0.30 11.93
N ARG A 49 26.42 0.89 12.02
CA ARG A 49 25.17 1.12 12.78
C ARG A 49 23.94 1.26 11.91
N LYS A 50 24.08 1.18 10.60
CA LYS A 50 23.01 1.45 9.61
C LYS A 50 21.73 0.68 9.89
N ASP A 51 21.83 -0.59 10.21
CA ASP A 51 20.67 -1.44 10.44
C ASP A 51 19.94 -1.07 11.75
N VAL A 52 20.68 -0.73 12.80
CA VAL A 52 20.13 -0.25 14.07
C VAL A 52 19.46 1.11 13.88
N ILE A 53 20.13 2.04 13.19
CA ILE A 53 19.59 3.37 12.89
C ILE A 53 18.32 3.25 12.04
N ASN A 54 18.32 2.37 11.04
CA ASN A 54 17.15 2.15 10.19
C ASN A 54 16.01 1.48 10.96
N ALA A 55 16.31 0.56 11.89
CA ALA A 55 15.30 -0.06 12.75
C ALA A 55 14.69 0.97 13.70
N GLN A 56 15.51 1.80 14.35
CA GLN A 56 15.04 2.89 15.24
C GLN A 56 14.21 3.92 14.46
N LYS A 57 14.64 4.33 13.26
CA LYS A 57 13.86 5.22 12.41
C LYS A 57 12.52 4.59 12.02
N ARG A 58 12.49 3.30 11.66
CA ARG A 58 11.24 2.58 11.36
C ARG A 58 10.30 2.56 12.56
N ALA A 59 10.82 2.24 13.75
CA ALA A 59 10.04 2.25 14.99
C ALA A 59 9.53 3.65 15.35
N ALA A 60 10.37 4.69 15.22
CA ALA A 60 9.97 6.08 15.49
C ALA A 60 8.90 6.57 14.49
N TYR A 61 9.03 6.24 13.19
CA TYR A 61 8.03 6.57 12.19
C TYR A 61 6.72 5.82 12.42
N ALA A 62 6.78 4.53 12.79
CA ALA A 62 5.60 3.77 13.18
C ALA A 62 4.91 4.39 14.41
N ALA A 63 5.67 4.69 15.47
CA ALA A 63 5.15 5.32 16.67
C ALA A 63 4.56 6.72 16.41
N GLN A 64 5.13 7.48 15.46
CA GLN A 64 4.66 8.82 15.12
C GLN A 64 3.40 8.78 14.24
N ALA A 65 3.30 7.81 13.33
CA ALA A 65 2.10 7.55 12.54
C ALA A 65 0.91 7.17 13.44
N TYR A 66 1.15 6.29 14.42
CA TYR A 66 0.12 5.85 15.38
C TYR A 66 -0.26 6.91 16.42
N ARG A 67 0.58 7.91 16.71
CA ARG A 67 0.30 8.95 17.73
C ARG A 67 -0.58 10.09 17.24
N LYS A 68 -0.60 10.37 15.94
CA LYS A 68 -1.37 11.50 15.38
C LYS A 68 -2.84 11.19 15.12
N ASP A 69 -3.19 9.92 14.85
CA ASP A 69 -4.54 9.52 14.48
C ASP A 69 -4.99 8.34 15.37
N ARG A 70 -5.31 8.60 16.63
CA ARG A 70 -5.92 7.60 17.52
C ARG A 70 -7.44 7.57 17.31
N GLY A 71 -7.88 7.16 16.12
CA GLY A 71 -9.27 6.77 15.93
C GLY A 71 -9.64 5.55 16.76
N ALA A 72 -10.92 5.37 17.06
CA ALA A 72 -11.41 4.19 17.75
C ALA A 72 -11.05 2.92 16.96
N VAL A 73 -10.65 1.87 17.66
CA VAL A 73 -10.47 0.55 17.06
C VAL A 73 -11.85 -0.01 16.73
N SER A 74 -12.04 -0.48 15.53
CA SER A 74 -13.26 -1.16 15.08
C SER A 74 -12.92 -2.51 14.49
N GLU A 75 -13.87 -3.44 14.56
CA GLU A 75 -13.76 -4.75 13.93
C GLU A 75 -14.48 -4.69 12.58
N ILE A 76 -13.79 -5.15 11.53
CA ILE A 76 -14.35 -5.26 10.17
C ILE A 76 -14.18 -6.69 9.70
N SER A 77 -15.24 -7.23 9.07
CA SER A 77 -15.22 -8.56 8.49
C SER A 77 -14.74 -8.51 7.03
N LEU A 78 -13.68 -9.25 6.73
CA LEU A 78 -13.23 -9.54 5.37
C LEU A 78 -13.70 -10.95 4.99
N ILE A 79 -14.54 -11.09 3.97
CA ILE A 79 -14.95 -12.41 3.47
C ILE A 79 -14.14 -12.73 2.22
N ARG A 80 -13.43 -13.85 2.27
CA ARG A 80 -12.63 -14.37 1.16
C ARG A 80 -12.82 -15.87 1.03
N ARG A 81 -13.12 -16.36 -0.17
CA ARG A 81 -13.36 -17.79 -0.46
C ARG A 81 -14.33 -18.46 0.53
N SER A 82 -15.41 -17.76 0.87
CA SER A 82 -16.42 -18.19 1.85
C SER A 82 -15.96 -18.28 3.31
N GLU A 83 -14.74 -17.83 3.61
CA GLU A 83 -14.23 -17.69 4.98
C GLU A 83 -14.31 -16.25 5.44
N GLU A 84 -14.79 -16.03 6.65
CA GLU A 84 -14.84 -14.72 7.29
C GLU A 84 -13.60 -14.52 8.17
N PHE A 85 -12.91 -13.39 7.96
CA PHE A 85 -11.79 -12.94 8.76
C PHE A 85 -12.16 -11.65 9.48
N LYS A 86 -11.95 -11.62 10.78
CA LYS A 86 -12.13 -10.41 11.57
C LYS A 86 -10.83 -9.63 11.63
N LEU A 87 -10.89 -8.38 11.19
CA LEU A 87 -9.77 -7.45 11.16
C LEU A 87 -9.99 -6.37 12.22
N SER A 88 -9.04 -6.21 13.14
CA SER A 88 -8.98 -5.05 14.02
C SER A 88 -8.35 -3.89 13.27
N VAL A 89 -9.11 -2.86 12.99
CA VAL A 89 -8.68 -1.72 12.21
C VAL A 89 -8.85 -0.41 12.95
N ARG A 90 -8.03 0.57 12.61
CA ARG A 90 -8.07 1.92 13.17
C ARG A 90 -8.27 2.93 12.06
N GLN A 91 -9.23 3.83 12.24
CA GLN A 91 -9.46 4.91 11.28
C GLN A 91 -8.33 5.94 11.33
N VAL A 92 -7.95 6.44 10.16
CA VAL A 92 -7.00 7.54 9.99
C VAL A 92 -7.77 8.78 9.56
N GLU A 93 -7.88 9.75 10.47
CA GLU A 93 -8.79 10.91 10.31
C GLU A 93 -8.32 11.95 9.29
N SER A 94 -7.06 11.89 8.83
CA SER A 94 -6.47 12.91 7.94
C SER A 94 -6.96 12.85 6.50
N TYR A 95 -7.79 11.90 6.12
CA TYR A 95 -8.24 11.70 4.73
C TYR A 95 -9.72 12.01 4.54
N LYS A 96 -10.07 12.58 3.38
CA LYS A 96 -11.47 12.82 2.99
C LYS A 96 -12.24 11.53 2.71
N THR A 97 -11.56 10.55 2.13
CA THR A 97 -12.06 9.19 1.98
C THR A 97 -11.81 8.44 3.28
N PRO A 98 -12.76 7.67 3.81
CA PRO A 98 -12.54 6.88 5.03
C PRO A 98 -11.40 5.87 4.81
N VAL A 99 -10.27 6.08 5.48
CA VAL A 99 -9.08 5.22 5.44
C VAL A 99 -8.91 4.55 6.79
N TYR A 100 -8.69 3.25 6.77
CA TYR A 100 -8.44 2.44 7.95
C TYR A 100 -7.13 1.67 7.78
N VAL A 101 -6.46 1.38 8.87
CA VAL A 101 -5.24 0.58 8.90
C VAL A 101 -5.41 -0.54 9.93
N SER A 102 -5.15 -1.79 9.51
CA SER A 102 -5.16 -2.94 10.41
C SER A 102 -4.05 -2.79 11.46
N GLU A 103 -4.33 -3.28 12.67
CA GLU A 103 -3.32 -3.31 13.74
C GLU A 103 -2.12 -4.20 13.42
N GLN A 104 -2.26 -5.14 12.46
CA GLN A 104 -1.17 -5.99 11.97
C GLN A 104 -0.35 -5.33 10.84
N ALA A 105 -0.85 -4.27 10.24
CA ALA A 105 -0.15 -3.59 9.15
C ALA A 105 0.92 -2.62 9.65
N THR A 106 2.08 -2.64 9.02
CA THR A 106 3.20 -1.71 9.29
C THR A 106 3.45 -0.83 8.07
N ILE A 107 2.56 0.14 7.84
CA ILE A 107 2.66 1.04 6.70
C ILE A 107 3.18 2.42 7.10
N LYS A 108 4.08 2.98 6.28
CA LYS A 108 4.57 4.35 6.47
C LYS A 108 3.51 5.37 6.05
N PRO A 109 3.38 6.51 6.75
CA PRO A 109 2.42 7.56 6.40
C PRO A 109 2.51 8.01 4.93
N LYS A 110 3.72 8.15 4.40
CA LYS A 110 3.94 8.52 2.99
C LYS A 110 3.41 7.45 2.02
N ALA A 111 3.55 6.16 2.34
CA ALA A 111 3.04 5.08 1.53
C ALA A 111 1.51 5.03 1.58
N LEU A 112 0.92 5.17 2.77
CA LEU A 112 -0.52 5.26 2.96
C LEU A 112 -1.11 6.45 2.18
N HIS A 113 -0.48 7.63 2.28
CA HIS A 113 -0.90 8.81 1.51
C HIS A 113 -0.87 8.54 0.01
N LYS A 114 0.16 7.85 -0.49
CA LYS A 114 0.28 7.52 -1.91
C LYS A 114 -0.82 6.56 -2.36
N ILE A 115 -1.12 5.51 -1.59
CA ILE A 115 -2.22 4.58 -1.88
C ILE A 115 -3.54 5.36 -1.96
N ASN A 116 -3.85 6.19 -0.96
CA ASN A 116 -5.07 7.00 -0.99
C ASN A 116 -5.12 7.91 -2.21
N GLN A 117 -4.03 8.62 -2.51
CA GLN A 117 -3.96 9.52 -3.67
C GLN A 117 -4.14 8.78 -5.01
N ASN A 118 -3.53 7.61 -5.16
CA ASN A 118 -3.69 6.78 -6.36
C ASN A 118 -5.13 6.27 -6.50
N THR A 119 -5.74 5.82 -5.39
CA THR A 119 -7.14 5.40 -5.36
C THR A 119 -8.08 6.54 -5.77
N GLU A 120 -7.89 7.74 -5.21
CA GLU A 120 -8.69 8.92 -5.57
C GLU A 120 -8.55 9.28 -7.06
N LYS A 121 -7.31 9.27 -7.59
CA LYS A 121 -7.06 9.51 -9.02
C LYS A 121 -7.74 8.47 -9.92
N ALA A 122 -7.75 7.19 -9.50
CA ALA A 122 -8.43 6.16 -10.25
C ALA A 122 -9.95 6.34 -10.26
N LEU A 123 -10.54 6.71 -9.12
CA LEU A 123 -11.96 7.04 -9.02
C LEU A 123 -12.36 8.22 -9.92
N GLU A 124 -11.57 9.28 -9.90
CA GLU A 124 -11.78 10.44 -10.78
C GLU A 124 -11.70 10.05 -12.25
N GLN A 125 -10.70 9.27 -12.63
CA GLN A 125 -10.52 8.79 -14.00
C GLN A 125 -11.70 7.95 -14.50
N TRP A 126 -12.28 7.13 -13.65
CA TRP A 126 -13.43 6.27 -13.99
C TRP A 126 -14.78 6.96 -13.82
N GLY A 127 -14.79 8.25 -13.44
CA GLY A 127 -16.00 9.03 -13.30
C GLY A 127 -16.91 8.55 -12.17
N VAL A 128 -16.33 7.97 -11.11
CA VAL A 128 -17.09 7.52 -9.95
C VAL A 128 -17.44 8.72 -9.08
N SER A 129 -18.74 8.85 -8.73
CA SER A 129 -19.23 9.92 -7.87
C SER A 129 -18.57 9.92 -6.49
N LEU A 130 -18.27 11.10 -5.97
CA LEU A 130 -17.65 11.30 -4.66
C LEU A 130 -18.49 10.74 -3.51
N ASP A 131 -19.82 10.71 -3.67
CA ASP A 131 -20.75 10.23 -2.64
C ASP A 131 -20.71 8.70 -2.45
N ARG A 132 -20.04 8.00 -3.36
CA ARG A 132 -19.97 6.53 -3.37
C ARG A 132 -18.55 5.99 -3.27
N LYS A 133 -17.62 6.78 -2.78
CA LYS A 133 -16.23 6.33 -2.58
C LYS A 133 -16.19 5.11 -1.66
N PRO A 134 -15.35 4.11 -1.97
CA PRO A 134 -15.20 2.94 -1.10
C PRO A 134 -14.47 3.32 0.18
N LYS A 135 -14.69 2.58 1.26
CA LYS A 135 -13.76 2.60 2.39
C LYS A 135 -12.44 1.97 1.95
N ILE A 136 -11.33 2.57 2.32
CA ILE A 136 -9.98 2.04 2.06
C ILE A 136 -9.48 1.39 3.34
N ILE A 137 -9.08 0.13 3.27
CA ILE A 137 -8.51 -0.59 4.40
C ILE A 137 -7.13 -1.11 4.00
N VAL A 138 -6.09 -0.67 4.69
CA VAL A 138 -4.75 -1.21 4.50
C VAL A 138 -4.48 -2.26 5.58
N VAL A 139 -4.08 -3.44 5.14
CA VAL A 139 -3.89 -4.61 5.98
C VAL A 139 -2.46 -5.14 5.86
N GLY A 140 -2.03 -5.97 6.80
CA GLY A 140 -0.75 -6.67 6.71
C GLY A 140 -0.72 -7.64 5.52
N ASP A 141 0.45 -7.86 4.93
CA ASP A 141 0.61 -8.71 3.74
C ASP A 141 0.03 -10.13 3.96
N ASN A 142 0.10 -10.65 5.18
CA ASN A 142 -0.42 -11.98 5.52
C ASN A 142 -1.97 -12.02 5.62
N GLU A 143 -2.62 -10.91 5.91
CA GLU A 143 -4.06 -10.85 6.08
C GLU A 143 -4.81 -11.03 4.75
N LEU A 144 -4.20 -10.65 3.62
CA LEU A 144 -4.75 -10.90 2.27
C LEU A 144 -4.32 -12.21 1.62
N ARG A 145 -3.57 -13.08 2.34
CA ARG A 145 -3.16 -14.40 1.84
C ARG A 145 -2.62 -14.39 0.41
N GLY A 146 -1.69 -13.47 0.14
CA GLY A 146 -0.99 -13.34 -1.14
C GLY A 146 -1.70 -12.47 -2.19
N ALA A 147 -2.91 -11.97 -1.96
CA ALA A 147 -3.45 -10.89 -2.78
C ALA A 147 -2.83 -9.55 -2.36
N VAL A 148 -2.67 -8.63 -3.30
CA VAL A 148 -2.16 -7.28 -3.04
C VAL A 148 -3.28 -6.24 -2.96
N GLY A 149 -4.41 -6.51 -3.63
CA GLY A 149 -5.64 -5.72 -3.59
C GLY A 149 -6.86 -6.62 -3.65
N ILE A 150 -7.99 -6.18 -3.11
CA ILE A 150 -9.31 -6.82 -3.21
C ILE A 150 -10.37 -5.74 -3.06
N TYR A 151 -11.25 -5.61 -4.04
CA TYR A 151 -12.47 -4.84 -3.89
C TYR A 151 -13.65 -5.76 -3.49
N ASP A 152 -14.35 -5.38 -2.44
CA ASP A 152 -15.58 -6.05 -2.00
C ASP A 152 -16.82 -5.26 -2.42
N PRO A 153 -17.57 -5.74 -3.41
CA PRO A 153 -18.73 -5.03 -3.92
C PRO A 153 -19.91 -5.03 -2.94
N CYS A 154 -20.00 -5.99 -2.02
CA CYS A 154 -21.13 -6.07 -1.08
C CYS A 154 -21.05 -4.96 -0.03
N GLU A 155 -19.85 -4.66 0.45
CA GLU A 155 -19.62 -3.68 1.51
C GLU A 155 -19.08 -2.34 0.98
N ASN A 156 -18.79 -2.25 -0.32
CA ASN A 156 -18.12 -1.12 -0.95
C ASN A 156 -16.80 -0.76 -0.23
N VAL A 157 -15.94 -1.75 -0.09
CA VAL A 157 -14.66 -1.65 0.61
C VAL A 157 -13.54 -2.13 -0.30
N VAL A 158 -12.43 -1.41 -0.32
CA VAL A 158 -11.20 -1.89 -0.94
C VAL A 158 -10.16 -2.18 0.14
N TYR A 159 -9.57 -3.36 0.04
CA TYR A 159 -8.47 -3.80 0.88
C TYR A 159 -7.18 -3.75 0.08
N TYR A 160 -6.13 -3.16 0.66
CA TYR A 160 -4.78 -3.17 0.10
C TYR A 160 -3.81 -3.80 1.08
N ALA A 161 -2.94 -4.68 0.61
CA ALA A 161 -1.81 -5.13 1.39
C ALA A 161 -0.83 -3.96 1.63
N GLU A 162 -0.19 -3.91 2.79
CA GLU A 162 0.78 -2.85 3.12
C GLU A 162 1.94 -2.76 2.11
N SER A 163 2.26 -3.88 1.46
CA SER A 163 3.28 -3.96 0.41
C SER A 163 2.94 -3.17 -0.85
N VAL A 164 1.67 -2.83 -1.09
CA VAL A 164 1.25 -1.94 -2.20
C VAL A 164 1.97 -0.58 -2.11
N GLY A 165 2.30 -0.13 -0.90
CA GLY A 165 3.13 1.06 -0.72
C GLY A 165 4.60 0.92 -1.15
N LYS A 166 5.09 -0.28 -1.48
CA LYS A 166 6.47 -0.55 -1.90
C LYS A 166 6.64 -0.38 -3.41
N LYS A 167 7.73 0.29 -3.82
CA LYS A 167 8.04 0.52 -5.25
C LYS A 167 8.16 -0.80 -6.02
N THR A 168 8.78 -1.82 -5.43
CA THR A 168 8.97 -3.13 -6.07
C THR A 168 7.66 -3.83 -6.41
N VAL A 169 6.65 -3.73 -5.54
CA VAL A 169 5.31 -4.28 -5.78
C VAL A 169 4.59 -3.48 -6.86
N GLN A 170 4.66 -2.16 -6.79
CA GLN A 170 4.09 -1.27 -7.80
C GLN A 170 4.70 -1.53 -9.18
N ASP A 171 6.03 -1.65 -9.28
CA ASP A 171 6.73 -1.90 -10.55
C ASP A 171 6.35 -3.28 -11.14
N ALA A 172 6.26 -4.32 -10.29
CA ALA A 172 5.86 -5.67 -10.70
C ALA A 172 4.39 -5.73 -11.19
N SER A 173 3.51 -4.91 -10.62
CA SER A 173 2.09 -4.84 -10.99
C SER A 173 1.82 -3.87 -12.15
N GLY A 174 2.89 -3.40 -12.79
CA GLY A 174 2.70 -2.53 -13.93
C GLY A 174 2.91 -1.05 -13.64
N GLY A 175 3.46 -0.66 -12.50
CA GLY A 175 3.85 0.70 -12.14
C GLY A 175 2.95 1.35 -11.11
N SER A 176 3.32 2.57 -10.74
CA SER A 176 2.65 3.30 -9.66
C SER A 176 1.16 3.49 -9.92
N GLY A 177 0.33 3.01 -9.01
CA GLY A 177 -1.13 3.15 -9.04
C GLY A 177 -1.84 2.12 -9.94
N ALA A 178 -1.15 1.12 -10.47
CA ALA A 178 -1.78 0.09 -11.29
C ALA A 178 -2.72 -0.81 -10.47
N ILE A 179 -2.31 -1.18 -9.26
CA ILE A 179 -3.13 -1.99 -8.34
C ILE A 179 -4.38 -1.20 -7.96
N GLU A 180 -4.21 0.05 -7.55
CA GLU A 180 -5.33 0.90 -7.15
C GLU A 180 -6.29 1.14 -8.32
N ALA A 181 -5.79 1.31 -9.54
CA ALA A 181 -6.63 1.46 -10.72
C ALA A 181 -7.39 0.18 -11.06
N HIS A 182 -6.78 -0.99 -10.87
CA HIS A 182 -7.41 -2.29 -11.06
C HIS A 182 -8.59 -2.47 -10.09
N GLU A 183 -8.36 -2.26 -8.79
CA GLU A 183 -9.42 -2.41 -7.77
C GLU A 183 -10.55 -1.37 -7.96
N MET A 184 -10.21 -0.15 -8.35
CA MET A 184 -11.22 0.88 -8.62
C MET A 184 -11.99 0.61 -9.91
N TRP A 185 -11.43 -0.17 -10.85
CA TRP A 185 -12.21 -0.66 -11.98
C TRP A 185 -13.27 -1.68 -11.54
N HIS A 186 -12.96 -2.59 -10.62
CA HIS A 186 -13.96 -3.46 -10.03
C HIS A 186 -15.08 -2.69 -9.32
N MET A 187 -14.73 -1.61 -8.64
CA MET A 187 -15.75 -0.72 -8.08
C MET A 187 -16.63 -0.10 -9.16
N LYS A 188 -16.04 0.37 -10.28
CA LYS A 188 -16.79 0.90 -11.43
C LYS A 188 -17.73 -0.15 -12.03
N GLN A 189 -17.27 -1.38 -12.17
CA GLN A 189 -18.08 -2.51 -12.63
C GLN A 189 -19.29 -2.74 -11.71
N ALA A 190 -19.08 -2.74 -10.39
CA ALA A 190 -20.15 -2.89 -9.42
C ALA A 190 -21.13 -1.70 -9.45
N GLU A 191 -20.62 -0.49 -9.62
CA GLU A 191 -21.45 0.70 -9.73
C GLU A 191 -22.34 0.67 -10.98
N ASP A 192 -21.83 0.21 -12.12
CA ASP A 192 -22.62 0.03 -13.34
C ASP A 192 -23.77 -0.98 -13.16
N PHE A 193 -23.56 -2.01 -12.33
CA PHE A 193 -24.62 -2.96 -11.96
C PHE A 193 -25.65 -2.32 -11.04
N ARG A 194 -25.23 -1.57 -10.03
CA ARG A 194 -26.15 -0.84 -9.14
C ARG A 194 -27.01 0.17 -9.90
N GLN A 195 -26.40 0.89 -10.87
CA GLN A 195 -27.13 1.83 -11.74
C GLN A 195 -28.16 1.11 -12.64
N SER A 196 -27.95 -0.16 -12.95
CA SER A 196 -28.94 -0.99 -13.66
C SER A 196 -29.98 -1.65 -12.75
N GLY A 197 -30.03 -1.27 -11.48
CA GLY A 197 -31.03 -1.71 -10.51
C GLY A 197 -30.62 -2.93 -9.67
N TRP A 198 -29.39 -3.39 -9.76
CA TRP A 198 -28.92 -4.48 -8.91
C TRP A 198 -28.63 -4.01 -7.49
N VAL A 199 -29.07 -4.79 -6.52
CA VAL A 199 -28.65 -4.71 -5.13
C VAL A 199 -27.66 -5.84 -4.90
N ILE A 200 -26.37 -5.51 -4.71
CA ILE A 200 -25.31 -6.50 -4.54
C ILE A 200 -25.21 -6.81 -3.05
N THR A 201 -25.48 -8.05 -2.67
CA THR A 201 -25.44 -8.55 -1.28
C THR A 201 -24.55 -9.80 -1.19
N ARG A 202 -24.32 -10.26 0.03
CA ARG A 202 -23.59 -11.51 0.26
C ARG A 202 -24.31 -12.72 -0.33
N GLU A 203 -25.63 -12.73 -0.22
CA GLU A 203 -26.49 -13.84 -0.65
C GLU A 203 -26.48 -14.00 -2.18
N ASN A 204 -26.50 -12.88 -2.93
CA ASN A 204 -26.52 -12.93 -4.40
C ASN A 204 -25.14 -12.66 -5.05
N ARG A 205 -24.07 -12.68 -4.27
CA ARG A 205 -22.72 -12.37 -4.77
C ARG A 205 -22.28 -13.29 -5.90
N ALA A 206 -22.59 -14.57 -5.84
CA ALA A 206 -22.24 -15.53 -6.89
C ALA A 206 -22.97 -15.19 -8.20
N GLU A 207 -24.27 -14.95 -8.15
CA GLU A 207 -25.08 -14.55 -9.31
C GLU A 207 -24.58 -13.22 -9.90
N TYR A 208 -24.25 -12.24 -9.05
CA TYR A 208 -23.65 -11.00 -9.49
C TYR A 208 -22.33 -11.22 -10.25
N LEU A 209 -21.43 -12.06 -9.71
CA LEU A 209 -20.14 -12.34 -10.36
C LEU A 209 -20.31 -13.03 -11.71
N ASP A 210 -21.23 -13.98 -11.83
CA ASP A 210 -21.54 -14.66 -13.08
C ASP A 210 -22.08 -13.66 -14.14
N ALA A 211 -23.03 -12.81 -13.74
CA ALA A 211 -23.57 -11.77 -14.60
C ALA A 211 -22.51 -10.75 -15.01
N LEU A 212 -21.62 -10.38 -14.08
CA LEU A 212 -20.48 -9.48 -14.35
C LEU A 212 -19.52 -10.11 -15.36
N CYS A 213 -19.11 -11.35 -15.15
CA CYS A 213 -18.22 -12.07 -16.06
C CYS A 213 -18.79 -12.14 -17.49
N GLN A 214 -20.07 -12.44 -17.64
CA GLN A 214 -20.78 -12.45 -18.93
C GLN A 214 -20.71 -11.07 -19.63
N LYS A 215 -21.02 -10.01 -18.88
CA LYS A 215 -20.99 -8.64 -19.37
C LYS A 215 -19.56 -8.23 -19.78
N CYS A 216 -18.57 -8.59 -18.97
CA CYS A 216 -17.15 -8.32 -19.25
C CYS A 216 -16.67 -9.11 -20.48
N LYS A 217 -17.06 -10.38 -20.61
CA LYS A 217 -16.77 -11.18 -21.81
C LYS A 217 -17.19 -10.46 -23.09
N GLY A 218 -18.43 -9.98 -23.14
CA GLY A 218 -18.91 -9.22 -24.31
C GLY A 218 -18.15 -7.91 -24.57
N ARG A 219 -17.58 -7.29 -23.52
CA ARG A 219 -16.77 -6.07 -23.68
C ARG A 219 -15.35 -6.37 -24.16
N ILE A 220 -14.68 -7.37 -23.58
CA ILE A 220 -13.33 -7.76 -24.00
C ILE A 220 -13.31 -8.34 -25.41
N ASP A 221 -14.36 -9.04 -25.84
CA ASP A 221 -14.50 -9.52 -27.22
C ASP A 221 -14.58 -8.35 -28.22
N LYS A 222 -15.33 -7.30 -27.89
CA LYS A 222 -15.39 -6.07 -28.70
C LYS A 222 -14.05 -5.32 -28.77
N LEU A 223 -13.19 -5.50 -27.75
CA LEU A 223 -11.84 -4.94 -27.73
C LEU A 223 -10.84 -5.81 -28.51
N GLY A 224 -11.27 -6.93 -29.06
CA GLY A 224 -10.42 -7.87 -29.79
C GLY A 224 -9.46 -8.66 -28.88
N ILE A 225 -9.76 -8.74 -27.59
CA ILE A 225 -8.97 -9.53 -26.63
C ILE A 225 -9.43 -10.98 -26.71
N THR A 226 -8.51 -11.85 -27.13
CA THR A 226 -8.75 -13.28 -27.36
C THR A 226 -7.78 -14.12 -26.53
N ARG A 227 -8.00 -15.42 -26.51
CA ARG A 227 -7.08 -16.38 -25.88
C ARG A 227 -5.64 -16.27 -26.42
N ASP A 228 -5.50 -15.95 -27.70
CA ASP A 228 -4.20 -15.94 -28.39
C ASP A 228 -3.38 -14.69 -28.06
N ASN A 229 -4.05 -13.55 -27.79
CA ASN A 229 -3.39 -12.27 -27.56
C ASN A 229 -3.48 -11.72 -26.14
N VAL A 230 -4.32 -12.29 -25.27
CA VAL A 230 -4.48 -11.79 -23.89
C VAL A 230 -3.18 -11.78 -23.09
N ARG A 231 -2.24 -12.69 -23.41
CA ARG A 231 -0.92 -12.75 -22.77
C ARG A 231 -0.06 -11.51 -23.04
N GLU A 232 -0.34 -10.76 -24.11
CA GLU A 232 0.32 -9.49 -24.40
C GLU A 232 -0.03 -8.39 -23.38
N LEU A 233 -1.15 -8.54 -22.67
CA LEU A 233 -1.51 -7.67 -21.55
C LEU A 233 -0.64 -7.97 -20.33
N SER A 234 -0.75 -9.18 -19.82
CA SER A 234 0.04 -9.69 -18.69
C SER A 234 -0.16 -11.21 -18.55
N GLN A 235 0.73 -11.87 -17.81
CA GLN A 235 0.53 -13.29 -17.46
C GLN A 235 -0.73 -13.45 -16.58
N TYR A 236 -0.97 -12.50 -15.67
CA TYR A 236 -2.18 -12.50 -14.83
C TYR A 236 -3.46 -12.49 -15.67
N ALA A 237 -3.55 -11.60 -16.66
CA ALA A 237 -4.70 -11.55 -17.55
C ALA A 237 -4.91 -12.86 -18.31
N ALA A 238 -3.83 -13.52 -18.76
CA ALA A 238 -3.90 -14.81 -19.43
C ALA A 238 -4.44 -15.90 -18.50
N ASP A 239 -3.96 -15.97 -17.26
CA ASP A 239 -4.42 -16.94 -16.29
C ASP A 239 -5.90 -16.71 -15.92
N MET A 240 -6.31 -15.46 -15.77
CA MET A 240 -7.70 -15.10 -15.52
C MET A 240 -8.61 -15.42 -16.69
N TYR A 241 -8.14 -15.21 -17.94
CA TYR A 241 -8.90 -15.56 -19.14
C TYR A 241 -9.15 -17.06 -19.23
N LEU A 242 -8.14 -17.89 -18.92
CA LEU A 242 -8.27 -19.35 -18.86
C LEU A 242 -9.23 -19.82 -17.76
N GLY A 243 -9.29 -19.09 -16.64
CA GLY A 243 -10.21 -19.32 -15.54
C GLY A 243 -11.61 -18.70 -15.73
N GLU A 244 -11.89 -18.16 -16.93
CA GLU A 244 -13.16 -17.50 -17.28
C GLU A 244 -13.50 -16.30 -16.36
N ARG A 245 -12.48 -15.70 -15.72
CA ARG A 245 -12.59 -14.50 -14.88
C ARG A 245 -12.43 -13.25 -15.76
N PHE A 246 -13.41 -13.02 -16.62
CA PHE A 246 -13.37 -11.92 -17.58
C PHE A 246 -13.50 -10.54 -16.93
N ASP A 247 -14.05 -10.46 -15.74
CA ASP A 247 -14.04 -9.28 -14.88
C ASP A 247 -12.61 -8.83 -14.54
N GLU A 248 -11.73 -9.78 -14.20
CA GLU A 248 -10.32 -9.53 -13.90
C GLU A 248 -9.52 -9.14 -15.17
N VAL A 249 -9.80 -9.82 -16.29
CA VAL A 249 -9.15 -9.49 -17.58
C VAL A 249 -9.47 -8.05 -17.97
N GLU A 250 -10.73 -7.63 -17.83
CA GLU A 250 -11.14 -6.26 -18.14
C GLU A 250 -10.47 -5.26 -17.19
N ALA A 251 -10.43 -5.56 -15.87
CA ALA A 251 -9.79 -4.69 -14.88
C ALA A 251 -8.29 -4.52 -15.14
N GLU A 252 -7.60 -5.60 -15.50
CA GLU A 252 -6.18 -5.56 -15.88
C GLU A 252 -5.97 -4.70 -17.14
N PHE A 253 -6.76 -4.92 -18.19
CA PHE A 253 -6.69 -4.12 -19.41
C PHE A 253 -6.90 -2.63 -19.14
N MET A 254 -7.89 -2.28 -18.33
CA MET A 254 -8.21 -0.89 -18.02
C MET A 254 -7.13 -0.25 -17.15
N SER A 255 -6.56 -0.98 -16.19
CA SER A 255 -5.45 -0.49 -15.37
C SER A 255 -4.20 -0.17 -16.19
N LEU A 256 -3.93 -0.94 -17.26
CA LEU A 256 -2.79 -0.75 -18.15
C LEU A 256 -3.00 0.41 -19.15
N ARG A 257 -4.22 0.64 -19.62
CA ARG A 257 -4.55 1.78 -20.50
C ARG A 257 -4.30 3.16 -19.89
N ARG A 258 -4.26 3.24 -18.59
CA ARG A 258 -3.96 4.47 -17.85
C ARG A 258 -2.60 5.08 -18.21
N ARG A 259 -1.71 4.34 -18.88
CA ARG A 259 -0.33 4.74 -19.15
C ARG A 259 -0.12 5.50 -20.45
N LYS A 260 -1.14 5.56 -21.30
CA LYS A 260 -1.10 6.31 -22.55
C LYS A 260 -1.87 7.61 -22.40
#